data_2a6f9fd16022aacce27efd5c33d70356
#
_entry.id   2a6f9fd16022aacce27efd5c33d70356
#
_cell.length_a   1.000
_cell.length_b   1.000
_cell.length_c   1.000
_cell.angle_alpha   90.00
_cell.angle_beta   90.00
_cell.angle_gamma   90.00
#
_symmetry.space_group_name_H-M   'P 1'
#
loop_
_entity.id
_entity.type
_entity.pdbx_description
1 polymer ?
#
loop_
_entity_poly.entity_id
_entity_poly.type
_entity_poly.pdbx_seq_one_letter_code
_entity_poly.pdbx_strand_id
1 'polypeptide(L)'
;MVRGGQVVDSFYSLIQPEPNYYTYWCRQVHGLCRQDTDQAPVFPKVWQQLERHILDVFFADQLALDNITDLIAAIPFVAHNARFDEGCLKTVFKVYQMDYPDYRFFDTLAASRRRFGHTLPNHQLQTVASACGFDLLQHHHALADAEACAAIALHIL
;
A
#
# COMPACT_ATOMS: atom_id res chain seq x y z
N MET A 1 1.96 -8.70 -1.69
CA MET A 1 1.50 -9.40 -0.47
C MET A 1 2.61 -10.28 0.04
N VAL A 2 2.76 -10.39 1.37
CA VAL A 2 3.84 -11.14 2.01
C VAL A 2 3.25 -12.23 2.90
N ARG A 3 3.75 -13.46 2.80
CA ARG A 3 3.36 -14.61 3.62
C ARG A 3 4.59 -15.50 3.86
N GLY A 4 4.80 -15.92 5.13
CA GLY A 4 5.91 -16.80 5.47
C GLY A 4 7.31 -16.27 5.11
N GLY A 5 7.51 -14.95 5.20
CA GLY A 5 8.79 -14.33 4.89
C GLY A 5 9.08 -14.14 3.39
N GLN A 6 8.09 -14.30 2.53
CA GLN A 6 8.25 -14.15 1.07
C GLN A 6 7.13 -13.31 0.48
N VAL A 7 7.43 -12.60 -0.62
CA VAL A 7 6.40 -11.98 -1.46
C VAL A 7 5.71 -13.10 -2.25
N VAL A 8 4.42 -13.28 -2.02
CA VAL A 8 3.62 -14.36 -2.62
C VAL A 8 2.72 -13.88 -3.75
N ASP A 9 2.33 -12.60 -3.74
CA ASP A 9 1.47 -12.05 -4.77
C ASP A 9 1.49 -10.51 -4.76
N SER A 10 0.96 -9.89 -5.81
CA SER A 10 0.83 -8.45 -5.96
C SER A 10 -0.55 -8.07 -6.52
N PHE A 11 -1.04 -6.89 -6.17
CA PHE A 11 -2.26 -6.31 -6.71
C PHE A 11 -1.98 -4.86 -7.11
N TYR A 12 -2.38 -4.50 -8.32
CA TYR A 12 -2.27 -3.14 -8.82
C TYR A 12 -3.52 -2.75 -9.60
N SER A 13 -4.01 -1.55 -9.36
CA SER A 13 -5.09 -0.95 -10.16
C SER A 13 -4.95 0.56 -10.18
N LEU A 14 -5.24 1.16 -11.32
CA LEU A 14 -5.58 2.58 -11.37
C LEU A 14 -6.97 2.78 -10.78
N ILE A 15 -7.18 3.94 -10.18
CA ILE A 15 -8.47 4.34 -9.59
C ILE A 15 -8.86 5.68 -10.17
N GLN A 16 -10.11 5.79 -10.64
CA GLN A 16 -10.69 7.09 -10.95
C GLN A 16 -10.97 7.82 -9.62
N PRO A 17 -10.32 8.96 -9.33
CA PRO A 17 -10.56 9.69 -8.10
C PRO A 17 -11.90 10.42 -8.12
N GLU A 18 -12.45 10.70 -6.94
CA GLU A 18 -13.65 11.52 -6.77
C GLU A 18 -13.32 12.75 -5.92
N PRO A 19 -13.39 13.97 -6.44
CA PRO A 19 -13.62 14.31 -7.85
C PRO A 19 -12.42 13.93 -8.75
N ASN A 20 -12.70 13.67 -10.05
CA ASN A 20 -11.64 13.34 -11.02
C ASN A 20 -10.83 14.61 -11.40
N TYR A 21 -10.01 15.05 -10.47
CA TYR A 21 -9.21 16.26 -10.57
C TYR A 21 -7.80 16.03 -10.03
N TYR A 22 -6.81 16.52 -10.77
CA TYR A 22 -5.39 16.41 -10.41
C TYR A 22 -4.77 17.79 -10.27
N THR A 23 -4.19 18.07 -9.11
CA THR A 23 -3.39 19.29 -8.93
C THR A 23 -2.10 19.20 -9.72
N TYR A 24 -1.51 20.34 -10.04
CA TYR A 24 -0.19 20.39 -10.65
C TYR A 24 0.85 19.61 -9.84
N TRP A 25 0.87 19.79 -8.52
CA TRP A 25 1.83 19.13 -7.63
C TRP A 25 1.67 17.61 -7.58
N CYS A 26 0.45 17.11 -7.51
CA CYS A 26 0.20 15.66 -7.57
C CYS A 26 0.75 15.06 -8.86
N ARG A 27 0.49 15.71 -10.00
CA ARG A 27 0.99 15.26 -11.31
C ARG A 27 2.52 15.24 -11.40
N GLN A 28 3.22 16.19 -10.73
CA GLN A 28 4.68 16.16 -10.67
C GLN A 28 5.23 14.97 -9.88
N VAL A 29 4.48 14.46 -8.92
CA VAL A 29 4.90 13.31 -8.10
C VAL A 29 4.65 11.98 -8.81
N HIS A 30 3.43 11.71 -9.24
CA HIS A 30 3.04 10.37 -9.76
C HIS A 30 2.87 10.33 -11.29
N GLY A 31 2.97 11.46 -11.99
CA GLY A 31 2.87 11.53 -13.45
C GLY A 31 1.47 11.35 -14.04
N LEU A 32 0.49 10.91 -13.25
CA LEU A 32 -0.86 10.62 -13.73
C LEU A 32 -1.66 11.90 -14.00
N CYS A 33 -2.50 11.84 -15.01
CA CYS A 33 -3.47 12.87 -15.34
C CYS A 33 -4.87 12.26 -15.50
N ARG A 34 -5.85 13.12 -15.75
CA ARG A 34 -7.26 12.70 -15.88
C ARG A 34 -7.46 11.62 -16.95
N GLN A 35 -6.80 11.76 -18.10
CA GLN A 35 -6.93 10.79 -19.20
C GLN A 35 -6.48 9.38 -18.81
N ASP A 36 -5.54 9.25 -17.92
CA ASP A 36 -5.02 7.95 -17.47
C ASP A 36 -6.03 7.20 -16.60
N THR A 37 -6.97 7.92 -15.95
CA THR A 37 -7.91 7.35 -14.99
C THR A 37 -9.38 7.51 -15.35
N ASP A 38 -9.71 8.17 -16.46
CA ASP A 38 -11.11 8.38 -16.89
C ASP A 38 -11.89 7.07 -17.10
N GLN A 39 -11.21 5.98 -17.48
CA GLN A 39 -11.79 4.66 -17.67
C GLN A 39 -11.48 3.69 -16.52
N ALA A 40 -10.75 4.15 -15.51
CA ALA A 40 -10.43 3.33 -14.35
C ALA A 40 -11.67 3.15 -13.45
N PRO A 41 -11.75 2.02 -12.72
CA PRO A 41 -12.83 1.83 -11.76
C PRO A 41 -12.69 2.80 -10.58
N VAL A 42 -13.82 3.14 -9.96
CA VAL A 42 -13.86 3.93 -8.73
C VAL A 42 -13.37 3.14 -7.53
N PHE A 43 -12.95 3.83 -6.46
CA PHE A 43 -12.34 3.22 -5.29
C PHE A 43 -13.14 2.06 -4.67
N PRO A 44 -14.48 2.13 -4.44
CA PRO A 44 -15.20 1.01 -3.84
C PRO A 44 -15.09 -0.29 -4.62
N LYS A 45 -15.08 -0.20 -5.96
CA LYS A 45 -14.93 -1.37 -6.83
C LYS A 45 -13.53 -1.97 -6.74
N VAL A 46 -12.49 -1.13 -6.75
CA VAL A 46 -11.10 -1.58 -6.62
C VAL A 46 -10.86 -2.16 -5.22
N TRP A 47 -11.42 -1.54 -4.18
CA TRP A 47 -11.31 -2.05 -2.82
C TRP A 47 -11.93 -3.44 -2.67
N GLN A 48 -13.13 -3.65 -3.20
CA GLN A 48 -13.77 -4.96 -3.22
C GLN A 48 -12.94 -6.01 -3.98
N GLN A 49 -12.29 -5.62 -5.07
CA GLN A 49 -11.39 -6.51 -5.82
C GLN A 49 -10.16 -6.88 -4.98
N LEU A 50 -9.56 -5.90 -4.29
CA LEU A 50 -8.43 -6.11 -3.39
C LEU A 50 -8.81 -7.04 -2.24
N GLU A 51 -9.96 -6.82 -1.58
CA GLU A 51 -10.46 -7.67 -0.50
C GLU A 51 -10.61 -9.12 -0.96
N ARG A 52 -11.24 -9.34 -2.12
CA ARG A 52 -11.38 -10.67 -2.70
C ARG A 52 -10.04 -11.31 -2.99
N HIS A 53 -9.11 -10.56 -3.56
CA HIS A 53 -7.77 -11.02 -3.85
C HIS A 53 -6.99 -11.39 -2.58
N ILE A 54 -7.11 -10.60 -1.52
CA ILE A 54 -6.54 -10.91 -0.21
C ILE A 54 -7.11 -12.23 0.34
N LEU A 55 -8.43 -12.43 0.23
CA LEU A 55 -9.07 -13.67 0.67
C LEU A 55 -8.55 -14.89 -0.09
N ASP A 56 -8.44 -14.79 -1.40
CA ASP A 56 -7.93 -15.86 -2.25
C ASP A 56 -6.48 -16.24 -1.88
N VAL A 57 -5.64 -15.23 -1.60
CA VAL A 57 -4.22 -15.45 -1.27
C VAL A 57 -4.03 -16.02 0.14
N PHE A 58 -4.77 -15.51 1.13
CA PHE A 58 -4.50 -15.81 2.53
C PHE A 58 -5.47 -16.84 3.14
N PHE A 59 -6.68 -16.99 2.59
CA PHE A 59 -7.78 -17.71 3.21
C PHE A 59 -8.49 -18.67 2.25
N ALA A 60 -7.87 -19.08 1.14
CA ALA A 60 -8.47 -19.94 0.12
C ALA A 60 -9.15 -21.22 0.68
N ASP A 61 -8.61 -21.77 1.76
CA ASP A 61 -9.12 -22.98 2.42
C ASP A 61 -10.22 -22.71 3.49
N GLN A 62 -10.58 -21.42 3.72
CA GLN A 62 -11.47 -21.01 4.81
C GLN A 62 -12.76 -20.34 4.30
N LEU A 63 -13.32 -20.79 3.18
CA LEU A 63 -14.43 -20.17 2.45
C LEU A 63 -15.81 -20.11 3.17
N ALA A 64 -15.91 -20.50 4.44
CA ALA A 64 -17.14 -20.40 5.22
C ALA A 64 -17.07 -19.23 6.22
N LEU A 65 -17.05 -17.97 5.73
CA LEU A 65 -16.76 -16.84 6.59
C LEU A 65 -17.87 -15.78 6.58
N ASP A 66 -18.53 -15.69 7.72
CA ASP A 66 -19.52 -14.64 7.99
C ASP A 66 -18.89 -13.26 8.26
N ASN A 67 -17.53 -13.14 8.28
CA ASN A 67 -16.81 -11.90 8.68
C ASN A 67 -15.55 -11.63 7.85
N ILE A 68 -15.72 -11.41 6.54
CA ILE A 68 -14.64 -11.07 5.61
C ILE A 68 -13.86 -9.82 6.06
N THR A 69 -14.57 -8.78 6.48
CA THR A 69 -13.98 -7.50 6.91
C THR A 69 -13.05 -7.69 8.12
N ASP A 70 -13.44 -8.49 9.10
CA ASP A 70 -12.62 -8.73 10.30
C ASP A 70 -11.36 -9.53 9.99
N LEU A 71 -11.45 -10.46 9.04
CA LEU A 71 -10.28 -11.23 8.59
C LEU A 71 -9.26 -10.34 7.89
N ILE A 72 -9.73 -9.47 6.98
CA ILE A 72 -8.85 -8.53 6.28
C ILE A 72 -8.28 -7.50 7.27
N ALA A 73 -9.08 -7.03 8.23
CA ALA A 73 -8.61 -6.13 9.28
C ALA A 73 -7.55 -6.77 10.20
N ALA A 74 -7.53 -8.09 10.31
CA ALA A 74 -6.50 -8.82 11.06
C ALA A 74 -5.14 -8.85 10.34
N ILE A 75 -5.10 -8.68 9.01
CA ILE A 75 -3.86 -8.62 8.23
C ILE A 75 -3.26 -7.22 8.38
N PRO A 76 -2.00 -7.09 8.84
CA PRO A 76 -1.39 -5.78 8.95
C PRO A 76 -1.01 -5.22 7.57
N PHE A 77 -1.30 -3.94 7.38
CA PHE A 77 -0.72 -3.17 6.28
C PHE A 77 0.69 -2.71 6.65
N VAL A 78 1.56 -2.63 5.65
CA VAL A 78 2.92 -2.12 5.83
C VAL A 78 3.14 -1.01 4.82
N ALA A 79 3.63 0.14 5.27
CA ALA A 79 3.92 1.27 4.41
C ALA A 79 5.17 2.02 4.89
N HIS A 80 5.77 2.81 4.00
CA HIS A 80 6.90 3.67 4.33
C HIS A 80 6.40 5.09 4.61
N ASN A 81 6.37 5.52 5.87
CA ASN A 81 5.62 6.66 6.40
C ASN A 81 4.11 6.36 6.45
N ALA A 82 3.77 5.27 7.10
CA ALA A 82 2.43 4.66 7.14
C ALA A 82 1.30 5.62 7.56
N ARG A 83 1.58 6.67 8.33
CA ARG A 83 0.58 7.71 8.67
C ARG A 83 0.00 8.40 7.44
N PHE A 84 0.79 8.56 6.38
CA PHE A 84 0.32 9.15 5.13
C PHE A 84 -0.68 8.23 4.43
N ASP A 85 -0.31 6.96 4.26
CA ASP A 85 -1.14 5.96 3.57
C ASP A 85 -2.45 5.69 4.34
N GLU A 86 -2.36 5.57 5.66
CA GLU A 86 -3.52 5.42 6.54
C GLU A 86 -4.45 6.64 6.45
N GLY A 87 -3.89 7.85 6.44
CA GLY A 87 -4.64 9.10 6.30
C GLY A 87 -5.36 9.19 4.95
N CYS A 88 -4.70 8.82 3.86
CA CYS A 88 -5.30 8.74 2.53
C CYS A 88 -6.45 7.72 2.50
N LEU A 89 -6.21 6.53 3.06
CA LEU A 89 -7.21 5.47 3.10
C LEU A 89 -8.46 5.88 3.91
N LYS A 90 -8.28 6.42 5.11
CA LYS A 90 -9.39 6.97 5.93
C LYS A 90 -10.18 8.05 5.19
N THR A 91 -9.47 8.92 4.47
CA THR A 91 -10.11 10.01 3.71
C THR A 91 -10.95 9.46 2.57
N VAL A 92 -10.46 8.51 1.80
CA VAL A 92 -11.19 7.96 0.66
C VAL A 92 -12.40 7.13 1.12
N PHE A 93 -12.28 6.36 2.22
CA PHE A 93 -13.42 5.67 2.83
C PHE A 93 -14.53 6.65 3.20
N LYS A 94 -14.16 7.78 3.81
CA LYS A 94 -15.12 8.85 4.15
C LYS A 94 -15.79 9.47 2.91
N VAL A 95 -15.02 9.71 1.84
CA VAL A 95 -15.57 10.27 0.57
C VAL A 95 -16.67 9.37 0.02
N TYR A 96 -16.47 8.06 0.07
CA TYR A 96 -17.44 7.08 -0.44
C TYR A 96 -18.44 6.58 0.63
N GLN A 97 -18.47 7.20 1.82
CA GLN A 97 -19.37 6.82 2.93
C GLN A 97 -19.29 5.33 3.29
N MET A 98 -18.08 4.78 3.21
CA MET A 98 -17.77 3.41 3.60
C MET A 98 -17.29 3.37 5.05
N ASP A 99 -17.67 2.34 5.78
CA ASP A 99 -17.14 2.09 7.11
C ASP A 99 -15.66 1.73 7.04
N TYR A 100 -14.83 2.44 7.82
CA TYR A 100 -13.39 2.19 7.89
C TYR A 100 -13.10 1.21 9.04
N PRO A 101 -12.64 -0.02 8.75
CA PRO A 101 -12.19 -0.94 9.78
C PRO A 101 -10.91 -0.45 10.45
N ASP A 102 -10.66 -0.90 11.69
CA ASP A 102 -9.43 -0.57 12.42
C ASP A 102 -8.23 -1.36 11.88
N TYR A 103 -7.81 -1.02 10.66
CA TYR A 103 -6.62 -1.62 10.06
C TYR A 103 -5.36 -1.27 10.84
N ARG A 104 -4.52 -2.28 11.07
CA ARG A 104 -3.21 -2.10 11.71
C ARG A 104 -2.17 -1.76 10.65
N PHE A 105 -1.38 -0.71 10.91
CA PHE A 105 -0.28 -0.31 10.05
C PHE A 105 1.07 -0.48 10.75
N PHE A 106 2.04 -1.06 10.04
CA PHE A 106 3.45 -1.03 10.41
C PHE A 106 4.20 -0.04 9.52
N ASP A 107 5.07 0.74 10.14
CA ASP A 107 5.80 1.82 9.48
C ASP A 107 7.28 1.45 9.29
N THR A 108 7.67 1.16 8.05
CA THR A 108 9.05 0.84 7.70
C THR A 108 9.98 2.05 7.82
N LEU A 109 9.50 3.30 7.72
CA LEU A 109 10.30 4.50 8.00
C LEU A 109 10.69 4.56 9.48
N ALA A 110 9.74 4.35 10.38
CA ALA A 110 10.02 4.30 11.81
C ALA A 110 10.93 3.13 12.18
N ALA A 111 10.71 1.96 11.57
CA ALA A 111 11.56 0.79 11.76
C ALA A 111 12.99 1.03 11.26
N SER A 112 13.16 1.63 10.07
CA SER A 112 14.47 1.95 9.50
C SER A 112 15.28 2.91 10.39
N ARG A 113 14.61 3.94 10.96
CA ARG A 113 15.25 4.86 11.90
C ARG A 113 15.76 4.15 13.16
N ARG A 114 15.00 3.19 13.67
CA ARG A 114 15.44 2.36 14.83
C ARG A 114 16.57 1.42 14.44
N ARG A 115 16.53 0.81 13.26
CA ARG A 115 17.47 -0.23 12.83
C ARG A 115 18.81 0.34 12.38
N PHE A 116 18.78 1.42 11.60
CA PHE A 116 19.95 1.99 10.94
C PHE A 116 20.46 3.29 11.60
N GLY A 117 19.60 4.01 12.34
CA GLY A 117 20.00 5.26 13.01
C GLY A 117 20.67 6.24 12.05
N HIS A 118 21.88 6.68 12.40
CA HIS A 118 22.67 7.62 11.59
C HIS A 118 23.59 6.93 10.56
N THR A 119 23.52 5.62 10.39
CA THR A 119 24.36 4.92 9.40
C THR A 119 23.91 5.16 7.95
N LEU A 120 22.67 5.60 7.76
CA LEU A 120 22.16 6.02 6.45
C LEU A 120 22.15 7.55 6.34
N PRO A 121 22.38 8.10 5.13
CA PRO A 121 22.36 9.54 4.90
C PRO A 121 20.94 10.15 5.07
N ASN A 122 19.93 9.36 4.82
CA ASN A 122 18.52 9.65 5.06
C ASN A 122 17.72 8.34 5.14
N HIS A 123 16.43 8.44 5.49
CA HIS A 123 15.52 7.31 5.57
C HIS A 123 14.41 7.37 4.50
N GLN A 124 14.71 7.88 3.31
CA GLN A 124 13.80 7.82 2.18
C GLN A 124 13.66 6.36 1.68
N LEU A 125 12.52 6.04 1.08
CA LEU A 125 12.21 4.68 0.62
C LEU A 125 13.35 4.07 -0.21
N GLN A 126 13.84 4.78 -1.20
CA GLN A 126 14.92 4.34 -2.07
C GLN A 126 16.23 4.05 -1.30
N THR A 127 16.61 4.92 -0.36
CA THR A 127 17.82 4.75 0.44
C THR A 127 17.73 3.51 1.33
N VAL A 128 16.58 3.33 1.98
CA VAL A 128 16.37 2.18 2.87
C VAL A 128 16.23 0.89 2.08
N ALA A 129 15.52 0.89 0.94
CA ALA A 129 15.41 -0.27 0.06
C ALA A 129 16.79 -0.75 -0.41
N SER A 130 17.64 0.17 -0.89
CA SER A 130 19.02 -0.14 -1.30
C SER A 130 19.84 -0.74 -0.16
N ALA A 131 19.72 -0.20 1.06
CA ALA A 131 20.39 -0.75 2.25
C ALA A 131 19.88 -2.16 2.65
N CYS A 132 18.66 -2.51 2.24
CA CYS A 132 18.07 -3.85 2.38
C CYS A 132 18.31 -4.76 1.16
N GLY A 133 19.15 -4.34 0.20
CA GLY A 133 19.48 -5.12 -0.99
C GLY A 133 18.41 -5.11 -2.09
N PHE A 134 17.51 -4.12 -2.09
CA PHE A 134 16.48 -3.94 -3.11
C PHE A 134 16.73 -2.67 -3.93
N ASP A 135 16.81 -2.82 -5.26
CA ASP A 135 17.02 -1.71 -6.20
C ASP A 135 15.67 -1.17 -6.68
N LEU A 136 15.29 0.01 -6.21
CA LEU A 136 14.08 0.70 -6.63
C LEU A 136 14.36 1.52 -7.90
N LEU A 137 14.09 0.92 -9.07
CA LEU A 137 14.38 1.52 -10.38
C LEU A 137 13.29 2.51 -10.84
N GLN A 138 12.05 2.35 -10.41
CA GLN A 138 10.89 3.16 -10.81
C GLN A 138 10.27 3.84 -9.60
N HIS A 139 10.95 4.85 -9.08
CA HIS A 139 10.44 5.64 -7.97
C HIS A 139 9.14 6.37 -8.35
N HIS A 140 8.18 6.46 -7.42
CA HIS A 140 6.82 7.00 -7.60
C HIS A 140 5.89 6.16 -8.49
N HIS A 141 6.28 4.94 -8.86
CA HIS A 141 5.36 3.95 -9.37
C HIS A 141 4.82 3.12 -8.19
N ALA A 142 3.51 3.20 -7.93
CA ALA A 142 2.91 2.66 -6.70
C ALA A 142 3.23 1.18 -6.43
N LEU A 143 3.26 0.33 -7.47
CA LEU A 143 3.62 -1.08 -7.30
C LEU A 143 5.11 -1.24 -6.94
N ALA A 144 6.01 -0.53 -7.62
CA ALA A 144 7.44 -0.59 -7.33
C ALA A 144 7.77 -0.08 -5.91
N ASP A 145 7.08 0.98 -5.48
CA ASP A 145 7.21 1.51 -4.11
C ASP A 145 6.68 0.50 -3.07
N ALA A 146 5.58 -0.20 -3.38
CA ALA A 146 5.04 -1.27 -2.52
C ALA A 146 5.98 -2.49 -2.44
N GLU A 147 6.60 -2.88 -3.54
CA GLU A 147 7.61 -3.96 -3.59
C GLU A 147 8.86 -3.60 -2.78
N ALA A 148 9.35 -2.36 -2.91
CA ALA A 148 10.45 -1.85 -2.09
C ALA A 148 10.08 -1.86 -0.61
N CYS A 149 8.86 -1.43 -0.26
CA CYS A 149 8.37 -1.46 1.11
C CYS A 149 8.27 -2.89 1.66
N ALA A 150 7.83 -3.86 0.85
CA ALA A 150 7.80 -5.27 1.22
C ALA A 150 9.22 -5.82 1.47
N ALA A 151 10.17 -5.50 0.61
CA ALA A 151 11.58 -5.91 0.78
C ALA A 151 12.17 -5.35 2.08
N ILE A 152 11.93 -4.07 2.37
CA ILE A 152 12.35 -3.45 3.64
C ILE A 152 11.70 -4.16 4.82
N ALA A 153 10.38 -4.40 4.77
CA ALA A 153 9.65 -5.05 5.85
C ALA A 153 10.21 -6.44 6.16
N LEU A 154 10.49 -7.24 5.13
CA LEU A 154 11.09 -8.57 5.27
C LEU A 154 12.49 -8.55 5.88
N HIS A 155 13.20 -7.43 5.78
CA HIS A 155 14.57 -7.29 6.27
C HIS A 155 14.63 -6.74 7.71
N ILE A 156 13.68 -5.88 8.12
CA ILE A 156 13.80 -5.11 9.37
C ILE A 156 12.59 -5.18 10.32
N LEU A 157 11.45 -5.76 9.92
CA LEU A 157 10.28 -6.02 10.76
C LEU A 157 10.22 -7.49 11.18
#